data_d354da7f0c6c9efd01784fd36201e058
#
_entry.id   d354da7f0c6c9efd01784fd36201e058
#
_cell.length_a   1.000
_cell.length_b   1.000
_cell.length_c   1.000
_cell.angle_alpha   90.00
_cell.angle_beta   90.00
_cell.angle_gamma   90.00
#
_symmetry.space_group_name_H-M   'P 1'
#
loop_
_entity.id
_entity.type
_entity.pdbx_description
1 polymer ?
#
loop_
_entity_poly.entity_id
_entity_poly.type
_entity_poly.pdbx_seq_one_letter_code
_entity_poly.pdbx_strand_id
1 'polypeptide(L)'
;MSSPQSRSYNPPWDMLLRTFDLGFTAFGGPPAHFQILHHRFVEGNGKPQLIDEQTYQELFSISQALPGPASTKMTFSIAFLRAGFLVALAVFLIWSLPGAIGMYALSLGIEKVDEVLPSPVYALLSGLNASTVGIIALSAVQLARKAITDPLTRLLVLLGACAGLCYNALWYFPILIAIGGCMTVVWDHWLRGRVGRIGANVTADEEAEAIPMELFRRKAPRPSSQVALRDPELTGNDRPASSPAVDSSYHKVPVKLGLLIIVGFFAIFTTLMVLRGTLRSPPLPLELFINMFLAGTPGWVSPRDFLIGLAIIQAFPGPNFNFAVYLGALALRPTNTPTIVGALLGFLGIFFPGLTLALGFQSIWRVIRSNRFVTSLLRGINATAVGLVFTAVHRLWEIGYVKPDAMQGVSLGSDPWWVVVAASVYVGVDSFGVPTALGIVGGGAMGLAWYGVVGRQ
;
A
#
# COMPACT_ATOMS: atom_id res chain seq x y z
N MET A 1 14.65 -29.59 -39.36
CA MET A 1 14.53 -28.84 -38.11
C MET A 1 13.53 -27.71 -38.31
N SER A 2 12.30 -27.96 -37.91
CA SER A 2 11.19 -27.01 -38.03
C SER A 2 11.38 -25.88 -37.00
N SER A 3 11.40 -24.64 -37.47
CA SER A 3 11.42 -23.44 -36.63
C SER A 3 10.25 -23.46 -35.64
N PRO A 4 10.46 -23.12 -34.36
CA PRO A 4 9.35 -23.01 -33.42
C PRO A 4 8.42 -21.90 -33.92
N GLN A 5 7.18 -22.29 -34.22
CA GLN A 5 6.09 -21.35 -34.54
C GLN A 5 6.04 -20.27 -33.45
N SER A 6 6.27 -19.02 -33.83
CA SER A 6 5.98 -17.87 -33.00
C SER A 6 4.49 -17.88 -32.67
N ARG A 7 4.13 -18.33 -31.45
CA ARG A 7 2.77 -18.15 -30.95
C ARG A 7 2.44 -16.67 -31.08
N SER A 8 1.44 -16.37 -31.90
CA SER A 8 0.91 -15.03 -32.05
C SER A 8 0.66 -14.45 -30.67
N TYR A 9 1.48 -13.49 -30.26
CA TYR A 9 1.35 -12.80 -28.99
C TYR A 9 0.08 -11.95 -29.04
N ASN A 10 -0.95 -12.36 -28.28
CA ASN A 10 -2.20 -11.63 -28.15
C ASN A 10 -2.21 -10.95 -26.76
N PRO A 11 -1.80 -9.66 -26.66
CA PRO A 11 -1.63 -8.98 -25.39
C PRO A 11 -2.87 -8.98 -24.48
N PRO A 12 -4.10 -8.77 -24.98
CA PRO A 12 -5.31 -8.83 -24.15
C PRO A 12 -5.50 -10.18 -23.49
N TRP A 13 -5.35 -11.26 -24.25
CA TRP A 13 -5.62 -12.61 -23.76
C TRP A 13 -4.54 -13.10 -22.78
N ASP A 14 -3.28 -12.79 -23.06
CA ASP A 14 -2.17 -13.12 -22.17
C ASP A 14 -2.31 -12.38 -20.82
N MET A 15 -2.77 -11.11 -20.84
CA MET A 15 -3.00 -10.34 -19.63
C MET A 15 -4.10 -10.96 -18.77
N LEU A 16 -5.23 -11.34 -19.36
CA LEU A 16 -6.33 -12.00 -18.64
C LEU A 16 -5.91 -13.35 -18.06
N LEU A 17 -5.19 -14.18 -18.84
CA LEU A 17 -4.67 -15.46 -18.36
C LEU A 17 -3.62 -15.36 -17.25
N ARG A 18 -2.94 -14.24 -17.14
CA ARG A 18 -1.98 -14.00 -16.04
C ARG A 18 -2.64 -13.43 -14.80
N THR A 19 -3.89 -13.01 -14.87
CA THR A 19 -4.55 -12.32 -13.75
C THR A 19 -5.78 -13.05 -13.22
N PHE A 20 -6.30 -14.05 -13.94
CA PHE A 20 -7.59 -14.68 -13.61
C PHE A 20 -7.64 -15.30 -12.20
N ASP A 21 -6.52 -15.79 -11.69
CA ASP A 21 -6.40 -16.43 -10.38
C ASP A 21 -6.11 -15.45 -9.24
N LEU A 22 -5.66 -14.22 -9.56
CA LEU A 22 -5.19 -13.27 -8.55
C LEU A 22 -6.28 -12.86 -7.56
N GLY A 23 -7.53 -12.75 -8.00
CA GLY A 23 -8.65 -12.44 -7.11
C GLY A 23 -8.91 -13.49 -6.05
N PHE A 24 -8.39 -14.72 -6.22
CA PHE A 24 -8.52 -15.84 -5.28
C PHE A 24 -7.23 -16.20 -4.57
N THR A 25 -6.07 -15.81 -5.10
CA THR A 25 -4.77 -16.27 -4.60
C THR A 25 -3.92 -15.16 -3.99
N ALA A 26 -4.24 -13.89 -4.25
CA ALA A 26 -3.47 -12.76 -3.74
C ALA A 26 -3.87 -12.41 -2.30
N PHE A 27 -3.23 -13.04 -1.34
CA PHE A 27 -3.39 -12.79 0.08
C PHE A 27 -2.28 -11.87 0.62
N GLY A 28 -2.51 -11.24 1.78
CA GLY A 28 -1.46 -10.58 2.56
C GLY A 28 -1.35 -9.08 2.38
N GLY A 29 -2.30 -8.46 1.70
CA GLY A 29 -2.38 -7.01 1.58
C GLY A 29 -1.33 -6.39 0.65
N PRO A 30 -1.21 -5.03 0.62
CA PRO A 30 -0.45 -4.34 -0.41
C PRO A 30 1.02 -4.77 -0.57
N PRO A 31 1.82 -5.00 0.49
CA PRO A 31 3.21 -5.42 0.32
C PRO A 31 3.35 -6.78 -0.38
N ALA A 32 2.53 -7.77 0.01
CA ALA A 32 2.52 -9.08 -0.62
C ALA A 32 2.00 -8.99 -2.07
N HIS A 33 0.96 -8.19 -2.31
CA HIS A 33 0.43 -7.96 -3.65
C HIS A 33 1.50 -7.41 -4.60
N PHE A 34 2.31 -6.45 -4.17
CA PHE A 34 3.40 -5.92 -5.01
C PHE A 34 4.44 -6.98 -5.33
N GLN A 35 4.80 -7.85 -4.40
CA GLN A 35 5.71 -8.96 -4.66
C GLN A 35 5.13 -9.95 -5.68
N ILE A 36 3.84 -10.32 -5.52
CA ILE A 36 3.13 -11.19 -6.46
C ILE A 36 3.10 -10.58 -7.87
N LEU A 37 2.79 -9.28 -7.98
CA LEU A 37 2.76 -8.57 -9.26
C LEU A 37 4.15 -8.48 -9.89
N HIS A 38 5.20 -8.22 -9.10
CA HIS A 38 6.58 -8.19 -9.57
C HIS A 38 6.99 -9.54 -10.14
N HIS A 39 6.86 -10.60 -9.35
CA HIS A 39 7.19 -11.96 -9.76
C HIS A 39 6.43 -12.39 -11.03
N ARG A 40 5.17 -12.00 -11.16
CA ARG A 40 4.31 -12.41 -12.28
C ARG A 40 4.54 -11.62 -13.56
N PHE A 41 4.79 -10.31 -13.47
CA PHE A 41 4.83 -9.42 -14.64
C PHE A 41 6.25 -9.00 -15.04
N VAL A 42 7.18 -8.93 -14.10
CA VAL A 42 8.58 -8.59 -14.36
C VAL A 42 9.43 -9.84 -14.52
N GLU A 43 9.39 -10.77 -13.56
CA GLU A 43 10.16 -12.01 -13.66
C GLU A 43 9.51 -13.04 -14.59
N GLY A 44 8.19 -12.89 -14.85
CA GLY A 44 7.44 -13.66 -15.82
C GLY A 44 6.96 -15.04 -15.36
N ASN A 45 7.45 -15.57 -14.23
CA ASN A 45 7.06 -16.88 -13.69
C ASN A 45 7.01 -17.99 -14.75
N GLY A 46 8.11 -18.16 -15.51
CA GLY A 46 8.21 -19.13 -16.61
C GLY A 46 7.57 -18.69 -17.94
N LYS A 47 7.00 -17.50 -18.02
CA LYS A 47 6.49 -16.84 -19.23
C LYS A 47 7.35 -15.63 -19.59
N PRO A 48 7.29 -15.11 -20.83
CA PRO A 48 8.00 -13.88 -21.18
C PRO A 48 7.64 -12.71 -20.26
N GLN A 49 8.64 -11.91 -19.92
CA GLN A 49 8.48 -10.68 -19.18
C GLN A 49 7.41 -9.77 -19.82
N LEU A 50 6.48 -9.26 -19.04
CA LEU A 50 5.40 -8.43 -19.55
C LEU A 50 5.75 -6.94 -19.50
N ILE A 51 6.39 -6.49 -18.43
CA ILE A 51 6.89 -5.13 -18.25
C ILE A 51 8.32 -5.17 -17.71
N ASP A 52 9.13 -4.18 -18.07
CA ASP A 52 10.49 -4.03 -17.55
C ASP A 52 10.49 -3.49 -16.11
N GLU A 53 11.59 -3.72 -15.41
CA GLU A 53 11.77 -3.30 -14.01
C GLU A 53 11.56 -1.80 -13.85
N GLN A 54 12.06 -0.98 -14.77
CA GLN A 54 11.91 0.47 -14.71
C GLN A 54 10.42 0.88 -14.76
N THR A 55 9.65 0.34 -15.70
CA THR A 55 8.20 0.59 -15.82
C THR A 55 7.47 0.13 -14.57
N TYR A 56 7.85 -1.03 -14.00
CA TYR A 56 7.29 -1.52 -12.75
C TYR A 56 7.51 -0.53 -11.59
N GLN A 57 8.74 -0.04 -11.40
CA GLN A 57 9.08 0.91 -10.34
C GLN A 57 8.36 2.27 -10.53
N GLU A 58 8.19 2.72 -11.77
CA GLU A 58 7.43 3.92 -12.08
C GLU A 58 5.95 3.77 -11.68
N LEU A 59 5.31 2.68 -12.08
CA LEU A 59 3.91 2.39 -11.73
C LEU A 59 3.73 2.19 -10.22
N PHE A 60 4.69 1.53 -9.57
CA PHE A 60 4.72 1.38 -8.13
C PHE A 60 4.71 2.74 -7.43
N SER A 61 5.61 3.64 -7.85
CA SER A 61 5.73 4.99 -7.29
C SER A 61 4.44 5.80 -7.45
N ILE A 62 3.84 5.78 -8.65
CA ILE A 62 2.54 6.44 -8.90
C ILE A 62 1.45 5.84 -8.02
N SER A 63 1.39 4.52 -7.94
CA SER A 63 0.35 3.82 -7.18
C SER A 63 0.43 4.09 -5.69
N GLN A 64 1.63 4.31 -5.15
CA GLN A 64 1.83 4.68 -3.75
C GLN A 64 1.53 6.15 -3.48
N ALA A 65 1.87 7.05 -4.42
CA ALA A 65 1.69 8.49 -4.25
C ALA A 65 0.23 8.94 -4.35
N LEU A 66 -0.60 8.23 -5.12
CA LEU A 66 -2.01 8.59 -5.31
C LEU A 66 -2.90 7.99 -4.22
N PRO A 67 -3.99 8.66 -3.81
CA PRO A 67 -4.94 8.12 -2.84
C PRO A 67 -5.67 6.87 -3.37
N GLY A 68 -6.12 6.01 -2.45
CA GLY A 68 -6.87 4.79 -2.76
C GLY A 68 -5.99 3.52 -2.85
N PRO A 69 -6.58 2.38 -3.25
CA PRO A 69 -5.96 1.04 -3.16
C PRO A 69 -4.76 0.88 -4.10
N ALA A 70 -3.54 0.99 -3.54
CA ALA A 70 -2.30 1.07 -4.31
C ALA A 70 -2.06 -0.18 -5.19
N SER A 71 -2.26 -1.40 -4.67
CA SER A 71 -2.09 -2.63 -5.44
C SER A 71 -3.11 -2.78 -6.56
N THR A 72 -4.36 -2.37 -6.33
CA THR A 72 -5.41 -2.37 -7.35
C THR A 72 -5.10 -1.37 -8.48
N LYS A 73 -4.67 -0.16 -8.11
CA LYS A 73 -4.21 0.84 -9.10
C LYS A 73 -3.07 0.31 -9.95
N MET A 74 -2.11 -0.35 -9.31
CA MET A 74 -0.96 -0.91 -10.02
C MET A 74 -1.36 -2.02 -10.98
N THR A 75 -2.19 -2.97 -10.54
CA THR A 75 -2.70 -4.06 -11.39
C THR A 75 -3.48 -3.50 -12.59
N PHE A 76 -4.36 -2.53 -12.35
CA PHE A 76 -5.09 -1.82 -13.39
C PHE A 76 -4.15 -1.11 -14.37
N SER A 77 -3.15 -0.39 -13.86
CA SER A 77 -2.20 0.38 -14.67
C SER A 77 -1.32 -0.51 -15.56
N ILE A 78 -0.86 -1.66 -15.04
CA ILE A 78 -0.12 -2.66 -15.83
C ILE A 78 -1.00 -3.18 -16.97
N ALA A 79 -2.23 -3.58 -16.65
CA ALA A 79 -3.18 -4.08 -17.65
C ALA A 79 -3.51 -3.02 -18.71
N PHE A 80 -3.70 -1.78 -18.29
CA PHE A 80 -3.96 -0.66 -19.19
C PHE A 80 -2.80 -0.42 -20.16
N LEU A 81 -1.57 -0.38 -19.66
CA LEU A 81 -0.39 -0.18 -20.50
C LEU A 81 -0.23 -1.26 -21.58
N ARG A 82 -0.52 -2.51 -21.23
CA ARG A 82 -0.28 -3.65 -22.12
C ARG A 82 -1.44 -3.99 -23.04
N ALA A 83 -2.67 -3.78 -22.58
CA ALA A 83 -3.85 -4.31 -23.26
C ALA A 83 -5.02 -3.31 -23.40
N GLY A 84 -4.84 -2.06 -22.93
CA GLY A 84 -5.84 -1.01 -23.04
C GLY A 84 -6.93 -1.02 -21.97
N PHE A 85 -7.86 -0.06 -22.06
CA PHE A 85 -8.81 0.27 -20.99
C PHE A 85 -9.79 -0.88 -20.67
N LEU A 86 -10.37 -1.52 -21.69
CA LEU A 86 -11.37 -2.58 -21.46
C LEU A 86 -10.77 -3.78 -20.75
N VAL A 87 -9.55 -4.17 -21.12
CA VAL A 87 -8.84 -5.26 -20.46
C VAL A 87 -8.44 -4.87 -19.04
N ALA A 88 -8.00 -3.62 -18.82
CA ALA A 88 -7.71 -3.12 -17.49
C ALA A 88 -8.92 -3.15 -16.57
N LEU A 89 -10.10 -2.79 -17.10
CA LEU A 89 -11.35 -2.88 -16.35
C LEU A 89 -11.71 -4.34 -16.03
N ALA A 90 -11.56 -5.26 -17.00
CA ALA A 90 -11.80 -6.68 -16.78
C ALA A 90 -10.84 -7.25 -15.71
N VAL A 91 -9.56 -6.90 -15.77
CA VAL A 91 -8.56 -7.29 -14.78
C VAL A 91 -8.88 -6.70 -13.38
N PHE A 92 -9.33 -5.46 -13.32
CA PHE A 92 -9.81 -4.87 -12.06
C PHE A 92 -10.98 -5.65 -11.46
N LEU A 93 -11.95 -6.04 -12.29
CA LEU A 93 -13.08 -6.84 -11.82
C LEU A 93 -12.65 -8.23 -11.36
N ILE A 94 -11.80 -8.92 -12.12
CA ILE A 94 -11.22 -10.22 -11.74
C ILE A 94 -10.48 -10.13 -10.41
N TRP A 95 -9.71 -9.06 -10.21
CA TRP A 95 -8.95 -8.80 -8.98
C TRP A 95 -9.84 -8.53 -7.76
N SER A 96 -10.93 -7.78 -7.95
CA SER A 96 -11.71 -7.22 -6.83
C SER A 96 -13.00 -7.99 -6.53
N LEU A 97 -13.68 -8.55 -7.54
CA LEU A 97 -15.00 -9.16 -7.36
C LEU A 97 -15.02 -10.37 -6.40
N PRO A 98 -14.07 -11.31 -6.43
CA PRO A 98 -14.12 -12.45 -5.51
C PRO A 98 -14.19 -12.01 -4.05
N GLY A 99 -13.31 -11.10 -3.65
CA GLY A 99 -13.32 -10.52 -2.31
C GLY A 99 -14.57 -9.67 -2.02
N ALA A 100 -15.06 -8.91 -3.00
CA ALA A 100 -16.27 -8.11 -2.87
C ALA A 100 -17.51 -8.99 -2.63
N ILE A 101 -17.66 -10.08 -3.39
CA ILE A 101 -18.75 -11.05 -3.22
C ILE A 101 -18.67 -11.70 -1.83
N GLY A 102 -17.47 -12.12 -1.40
CA GLY A 102 -17.27 -12.68 -0.08
C GLY A 102 -17.64 -11.71 1.04
N MET A 103 -17.25 -10.44 0.92
CA MET A 103 -17.58 -9.40 1.90
C MET A 103 -19.07 -9.04 1.91
N TYR A 104 -19.73 -9.07 0.75
CA TYR A 104 -21.20 -8.93 0.68
C TYR A 104 -21.89 -10.13 1.33
N ALA A 105 -21.45 -11.35 1.04
CA ALA A 105 -21.99 -12.55 1.68
C ALA A 105 -21.80 -12.51 3.22
N LEU A 106 -20.65 -12.02 3.69
CA LEU A 106 -20.41 -11.80 5.12
C LEU A 106 -21.43 -10.80 5.72
N SER A 107 -21.73 -9.70 5.02
CA SER A 107 -22.71 -8.72 5.50
C SER A 107 -24.11 -9.33 5.70
N LEU A 108 -24.52 -10.22 4.80
CA LEU A 108 -25.78 -10.95 4.90
C LEU A 108 -25.76 -12.01 6.01
N GLY A 109 -24.58 -12.61 6.27
CA GLY A 109 -24.38 -13.58 7.35
C GLY A 109 -24.49 -12.92 8.73
N ILE A 110 -23.85 -11.78 8.92
CA ILE A 110 -23.86 -11.01 10.18
C ILE A 110 -25.26 -10.54 10.55
N GLU A 111 -26.11 -10.31 9.58
CA GLU A 111 -27.51 -9.95 9.81
C GLU A 111 -28.30 -11.00 10.61
N LYS A 112 -27.91 -12.27 10.48
CA LYS A 112 -28.55 -13.42 11.13
C LYS A 112 -27.92 -13.79 12.48
N VAL A 113 -26.89 -13.08 12.89
CA VAL A 113 -26.14 -13.37 14.12
C VAL A 113 -26.68 -12.49 15.24
N ASP A 114 -27.03 -13.10 16.37
CA ASP A 114 -27.52 -12.42 17.58
C ASP A 114 -26.56 -11.31 18.05
N GLU A 115 -27.09 -10.33 18.79
CA GLU A 115 -26.28 -9.20 19.28
C GLU A 115 -25.10 -9.66 20.15
N VAL A 116 -25.26 -10.74 20.90
CA VAL A 116 -24.21 -11.34 21.71
C VAL A 116 -23.70 -12.61 21.05
N LEU A 117 -22.43 -12.59 20.66
CA LEU A 117 -21.76 -13.75 20.09
C LEU A 117 -21.41 -14.78 21.19
N PRO A 118 -21.33 -16.09 20.87
CA PRO A 118 -20.74 -17.07 21.78
C PRO A 118 -19.31 -16.69 22.17
N SER A 119 -18.94 -16.90 23.44
CA SER A 119 -17.59 -16.53 23.94
C SER A 119 -16.41 -17.05 23.12
N PRO A 120 -16.43 -18.27 22.53
CA PRO A 120 -15.35 -18.72 21.63
C PRO A 120 -15.17 -17.84 20.40
N VAL A 121 -16.26 -17.24 19.88
CA VAL A 121 -16.24 -16.38 18.71
C VAL A 121 -15.52 -15.06 19.01
N TYR A 122 -15.72 -14.49 20.20
CA TYR A 122 -14.98 -13.30 20.64
C TYR A 122 -13.47 -13.59 20.72
N ALA A 123 -13.07 -14.75 21.24
CA ALA A 123 -11.68 -15.15 21.33
C ALA A 123 -11.06 -15.38 19.91
N LEU A 124 -11.81 -16.01 19.01
CA LEU A 124 -11.41 -16.16 17.61
C LEU A 124 -11.19 -14.81 16.95
N LEU A 125 -12.14 -13.88 17.07
CA LEU A 125 -12.06 -12.54 16.50
C LEU A 125 -10.90 -11.74 17.07
N SER A 126 -10.67 -11.83 18.39
CA SER A 126 -9.51 -11.17 19.03
C SER A 126 -8.18 -11.72 18.52
N GLY A 127 -8.09 -13.03 18.30
CA GLY A 127 -6.92 -13.65 17.66
C GLY A 127 -6.71 -13.21 16.23
N LEU A 128 -7.78 -13.10 15.43
CA LEU A 128 -7.73 -12.57 14.06
C LEU A 128 -7.31 -11.08 14.05
N ASN A 129 -7.87 -10.27 14.96
CA ASN A 129 -7.51 -8.85 15.09
C ASN A 129 -6.04 -8.66 15.51
N ALA A 130 -5.58 -9.42 16.51
CA ALA A 130 -4.18 -9.39 16.95
C ALA A 130 -3.23 -9.76 15.79
N SER A 131 -3.56 -10.79 15.02
CA SER A 131 -2.82 -11.17 13.82
C SER A 131 -2.80 -10.07 12.77
N THR A 132 -3.95 -9.43 12.54
CA THR A 132 -4.09 -8.30 11.63
C THR A 132 -3.17 -7.14 12.03
N VAL A 133 -3.11 -6.81 13.31
CA VAL A 133 -2.20 -5.78 13.84
C VAL A 133 -0.75 -6.17 13.58
N GLY A 134 -0.36 -7.43 13.82
CA GLY A 134 0.98 -7.94 13.52
C GLY A 134 1.35 -7.78 12.04
N ILE A 135 0.45 -8.14 11.14
CA ILE A 135 0.67 -8.03 9.69
C ILE A 135 0.72 -6.57 9.20
N ILE A 136 -0.15 -5.70 9.73
CA ILE A 136 -0.12 -4.28 9.35
C ILE A 136 1.16 -3.61 9.90
N ALA A 137 1.61 -4.00 11.11
CA ALA A 137 2.88 -3.55 11.66
C ALA A 137 4.06 -3.98 10.78
N LEU A 138 4.10 -5.23 10.34
CA LEU A 138 5.09 -5.70 9.38
C LEU A 138 5.06 -4.90 8.08
N SER A 139 3.87 -4.67 7.53
CA SER A 139 3.68 -3.85 6.33
C SER A 139 4.18 -2.43 6.51
N ALA A 140 3.92 -1.80 7.67
CA ALA A 140 4.42 -0.47 8.01
C ALA A 140 5.94 -0.42 8.01
N VAL A 141 6.60 -1.41 8.62
CA VAL A 141 8.07 -1.52 8.64
C VAL A 141 8.64 -1.73 7.23
N GLN A 142 8.05 -2.62 6.43
CA GLN A 142 8.48 -2.87 5.05
C GLN A 142 8.32 -1.63 4.17
N LEU A 143 7.22 -0.89 4.31
CA LEU A 143 7.00 0.37 3.59
C LEU A 143 7.98 1.45 4.08
N ALA A 144 8.26 1.53 5.39
CA ALA A 144 9.22 2.49 5.95
C ALA A 144 10.63 2.25 5.40
N ARG A 145 11.08 0.99 5.32
CA ARG A 145 12.40 0.63 4.73
C ARG A 145 12.52 1.13 3.28
N LYS A 146 11.44 1.16 2.51
CA LYS A 146 11.41 1.67 1.13
C LYS A 146 11.28 3.19 1.05
N ALA A 147 10.52 3.81 1.96
CA ALA A 147 10.26 5.26 1.96
C ALA A 147 11.40 6.08 2.57
N ILE A 148 12.16 5.50 3.49
CA ILE A 148 13.29 6.16 4.16
C ILE A 148 14.53 6.07 3.26
N THR A 149 14.80 7.16 2.54
CA THR A 149 15.97 7.29 1.64
C THR A 149 17.04 8.22 2.21
N ASP A 150 16.69 9.07 3.16
CA ASP A 150 17.56 10.08 3.76
C ASP A 150 17.08 10.48 5.18
N PRO A 151 17.87 11.27 5.94
CA PRO A 151 17.49 11.69 7.29
C PRO A 151 16.17 12.46 7.36
N LEU A 152 15.84 13.25 6.34
CA LEU A 152 14.58 14.01 6.30
C LEU A 152 13.37 13.07 6.16
N THR A 153 13.41 12.10 5.24
CA THR A 153 12.32 11.13 5.08
C THR A 153 12.15 10.26 6.32
N ARG A 154 13.25 9.94 7.03
CA ARG A 154 13.18 9.27 8.34
C ARG A 154 12.42 10.10 9.37
N LEU A 155 12.74 11.40 9.44
CA LEU A 155 12.04 12.34 10.32
C LEU A 155 10.57 12.47 9.95
N LEU A 156 10.23 12.54 8.64
CA LEU A 156 8.85 12.63 8.16
C LEU A 156 8.01 11.39 8.49
N VAL A 157 8.59 10.19 8.40
CA VAL A 157 7.92 8.96 8.86
C VAL A 157 7.61 9.05 10.35
N LEU A 158 8.60 9.45 11.17
CA LEU A 158 8.41 9.61 12.62
C LEU A 158 7.35 10.68 12.94
N LEU A 159 7.47 11.87 12.35
CA LEU A 159 6.51 12.97 12.57
C LEU A 159 5.11 12.60 12.08
N GLY A 160 4.99 11.92 10.93
CA GLY A 160 3.71 11.42 10.42
C GLY A 160 3.06 10.43 11.40
N ALA A 161 3.83 9.50 11.96
CA ALA A 161 3.35 8.55 12.95
C ALA A 161 2.87 9.26 14.23
N CYS A 162 3.71 10.13 14.81
CA CYS A 162 3.40 10.84 16.05
C CYS A 162 2.24 11.83 15.87
N ALA A 163 2.28 12.66 14.83
CA ALA A 163 1.24 13.64 14.57
C ALA A 163 -0.12 12.99 14.28
N GLY A 164 -0.11 11.86 13.54
CA GLY A 164 -1.32 11.09 13.28
C GLY A 164 -2.03 10.59 14.54
N LEU A 165 -1.29 10.34 15.63
CA LEU A 165 -1.85 9.95 16.94
C LEU A 165 -2.47 11.12 17.70
N CYS A 166 -1.96 12.36 17.49
CA CYS A 166 -2.38 13.52 18.27
C CYS A 166 -3.80 13.97 17.99
N TYR A 167 -4.29 13.81 16.75
CA TYR A 167 -5.59 14.29 16.37
C TYR A 167 -6.30 13.38 15.37
N ASN A 168 -7.62 13.23 15.50
CA ASN A 168 -8.43 12.36 14.65
C ASN A 168 -9.48 13.16 13.89
N ALA A 169 -9.11 13.72 12.73
CA ALA A 169 -10.07 14.38 11.84
C ALA A 169 -9.73 14.03 10.38
N LEU A 170 -10.76 13.88 9.55
CA LEU A 170 -10.60 13.49 8.14
C LEU A 170 -9.76 14.48 7.34
N TRP A 171 -9.84 15.78 7.63
CA TRP A 171 -9.06 16.83 6.97
C TRP A 171 -7.59 16.87 7.40
N TYR A 172 -7.29 16.37 8.61
CA TYR A 172 -5.98 16.47 9.23
C TYR A 172 -4.93 15.62 8.50
N PHE A 173 -5.26 14.38 8.16
CA PHE A 173 -4.33 13.46 7.49
C PHE A 173 -3.88 13.96 6.10
N PRO A 174 -4.76 14.45 5.21
CA PRO A 174 -4.33 15.05 3.95
C PRO A 174 -3.42 16.28 4.14
N ILE A 175 -3.66 17.09 5.16
CA ILE A 175 -2.80 18.25 5.47
C ILE A 175 -1.41 17.78 5.92
N LEU A 176 -1.31 16.79 6.79
CA LEU A 176 -0.01 16.24 7.21
C LEU A 176 0.79 15.73 6.00
N ILE A 177 0.13 15.02 5.09
CA ILE A 177 0.75 14.50 3.87
C ILE A 177 1.23 15.66 2.98
N ALA A 178 0.42 16.70 2.81
CA ALA A 178 0.78 17.88 2.03
C ALA A 178 1.98 18.62 2.65
N ILE A 179 1.98 18.81 3.97
CA ILE A 179 3.10 19.42 4.70
C ILE A 179 4.38 18.62 4.48
N GLY A 180 4.34 17.28 4.59
CA GLY A 180 5.49 16.42 4.35
C GLY A 180 6.05 16.56 2.94
N GLY A 181 5.17 16.65 1.93
CA GLY A 181 5.56 16.93 0.56
C GLY A 181 6.23 18.31 0.39
N CYS A 182 5.66 19.35 0.99
CA CYS A 182 6.24 20.70 0.97
C CYS A 182 7.61 20.75 1.67
N MET A 183 7.76 20.05 2.79
CA MET A 183 9.02 20.01 3.54
C MET A 183 10.17 19.43 2.71
N THR A 184 9.94 18.35 1.96
CA THR A 184 10.98 17.77 1.08
C THR A 184 11.30 18.67 -0.10
N VAL A 185 10.34 19.38 -0.65
CA VAL A 185 10.56 20.37 -1.70
C VAL A 185 11.45 21.51 -1.20
N VAL A 186 11.11 22.10 -0.05
CA VAL A 186 11.90 23.18 0.57
C VAL A 186 13.31 22.70 0.90
N TRP A 187 13.45 21.49 1.45
CA TRP A 187 14.73 20.90 1.78
C TRP A 187 15.61 20.74 0.54
N ASP A 188 15.10 20.11 -0.52
CA ASP A 188 15.90 19.80 -1.69
C ASP A 188 16.27 21.04 -2.50
N HIS A 189 15.36 22.01 -2.60
CA HIS A 189 15.59 23.20 -3.43
C HIS A 189 16.31 24.34 -2.68
N TRP A 190 16.14 24.43 -1.38
CA TRP A 190 16.62 25.59 -0.61
C TRP A 190 17.70 25.26 0.42
N LEU A 191 17.54 24.21 1.21
CA LEU A 191 18.39 23.91 2.34
C LEU A 191 19.59 23.03 1.99
N ARG A 192 19.40 22.02 1.14
CA ARG A 192 20.48 21.08 0.79
C ARG A 192 21.70 21.75 0.17
N GLY A 193 21.50 22.77 -0.67
CA GLY A 193 22.59 23.55 -1.24
C GLY A 193 23.32 24.46 -0.23
N ARG A 194 22.61 24.91 0.83
CA ARG A 194 23.20 25.73 1.89
C ARG A 194 23.95 24.89 2.90
N VAL A 195 23.37 23.76 3.33
CA VAL A 195 24.01 22.83 4.27
C VAL A 195 25.27 22.21 3.69
N GLY A 196 25.25 21.84 2.40
CA GLY A 196 26.44 21.35 1.71
C GLY A 196 27.58 22.38 1.64
N ARG A 197 27.27 23.69 1.48
CA ARG A 197 28.26 24.76 1.54
C ARG A 197 28.81 25.01 2.94
N ILE A 198 27.97 24.91 3.97
CA ILE A 198 28.39 25.05 5.36
C ILE A 198 29.29 23.87 5.75
N GLY A 199 28.92 22.63 5.40
CA GLY A 199 29.77 21.47 5.66
C GLY A 199 31.13 21.52 4.94
N ALA A 200 31.15 22.00 3.68
CA ALA A 200 32.41 22.18 2.94
C ALA A 200 33.29 23.29 3.57
N ASN A 201 32.68 24.34 4.10
CA ASN A 201 33.43 25.39 4.79
C ASN A 201 33.99 24.92 6.14
N VAL A 202 33.21 24.14 6.91
CA VAL A 202 33.66 23.59 8.19
C VAL A 202 34.83 22.60 8.01
N THR A 203 34.76 21.73 6.99
CA THR A 203 35.88 20.82 6.67
C THR A 203 37.09 21.54 6.12
N ALA A 204 36.89 22.64 5.37
CA ALA A 204 38.00 23.49 4.90
C ALA A 204 38.66 24.26 6.07
N ASP A 205 37.88 24.71 7.04
CA ASP A 205 38.38 25.37 8.26
C ASP A 205 39.10 24.38 9.20
N GLU A 206 38.58 23.13 9.33
CA GLU A 206 39.25 22.05 10.06
C GLU A 206 40.56 21.59 9.39
N GLU A 207 40.64 21.54 8.04
CA GLU A 207 41.87 21.26 7.31
C GLU A 207 42.84 22.43 7.36
N ALA A 208 42.41 23.67 7.49
CA ALA A 208 43.23 24.85 7.66
C ALA A 208 43.81 24.98 9.06
N GLU A 209 43.14 24.43 10.10
CA GLU A 209 43.59 24.43 11.49
C GLU A 209 44.43 23.18 11.86
N ALA A 210 44.47 22.17 10.98
CA ALA A 210 45.32 21.01 11.15
C ALA A 210 46.79 21.39 10.96
N ILE A 211 47.50 21.58 12.07
CA ILE A 211 48.94 21.78 12.11
C ILE A 211 49.63 20.69 11.28
N PRO A 212 50.59 21.02 10.38
CA PRO A 212 51.23 20.03 9.53
C PRO A 212 52.02 19.03 10.37
N MET A 213 51.51 17.84 10.53
CA MET A 213 52.15 16.71 11.21
C MET A 213 53.22 16.04 10.30
N GLU A 214 53.92 16.80 9.50
CA GLU A 214 55.03 16.31 8.67
C GLU A 214 56.38 16.22 9.43
N LEU A 215 56.42 16.70 10.65
CA LEU A 215 57.68 16.74 11.43
C LEU A 215 58.01 15.44 12.19
N PHE A 216 57.14 14.41 12.17
CA PHE A 216 57.37 13.14 12.88
C PHE A 216 57.49 11.90 11.99
N ARG A 217 57.66 12.04 10.70
CA ARG A 217 57.91 10.88 9.81
C ARG A 217 59.38 10.54 9.71
N ARG A 218 59.95 9.99 10.81
CA ARG A 218 61.27 9.31 10.77
C ARG A 218 61.19 8.12 9.82
N LYS A 219 62.15 8.09 8.88
CA LYS A 219 62.49 7.06 7.94
C LYS A 219 62.32 5.64 8.51
N ALA A 220 61.46 4.85 7.93
CA ALA A 220 61.52 3.39 7.95
C ALA A 220 61.93 2.89 6.56
N PRO A 221 62.79 1.87 6.46
CA PRO A 221 63.33 1.40 5.18
C PRO A 221 62.28 0.67 4.35
N ARG A 222 62.28 0.87 3.05
CA ARG A 222 61.46 0.16 2.08
C ARG A 222 61.96 -1.29 1.96
N PRO A 223 61.11 -2.31 1.99
CA PRO A 223 61.42 -3.61 1.40
C PRO A 223 61.16 -3.57 -0.09
N SER A 224 62.20 -3.84 -0.85
CA SER A 224 62.17 -4.12 -2.27
C SER A 224 61.59 -5.53 -2.51
N SER A 225 60.46 -5.63 -3.17
CA SER A 225 60.11 -6.81 -3.97
C SER A 225 58.97 -6.40 -4.93
N GLN A 226 59.37 -6.00 -6.13
CA GLN A 226 58.51 -5.96 -7.29
C GLN A 226 58.25 -7.42 -7.72
N VAL A 227 57.04 -7.90 -7.59
CA VAL A 227 56.52 -8.99 -8.44
C VAL A 227 55.46 -8.37 -9.35
N ALA A 228 55.88 -8.16 -10.58
CA ALA A 228 54.99 -7.77 -11.66
C ALA A 228 54.02 -8.93 -11.96
N LEU A 229 52.78 -8.78 -11.56
CA LEU A 229 51.69 -9.60 -12.13
C LEU A 229 51.25 -8.87 -13.41
N ARG A 230 51.55 -9.52 -14.52
CA ARG A 230 51.10 -9.20 -15.87
C ARG A 230 49.58 -9.34 -15.92
N ASP A 231 48.89 -8.25 -16.20
CA ASP A 231 47.49 -8.29 -16.59
C ASP A 231 47.37 -8.98 -17.97
N PRO A 232 46.46 -9.93 -18.14
CA PRO A 232 46.13 -10.45 -19.47
C PRO A 232 45.33 -9.38 -20.21
N GLU A 233 45.85 -8.98 -21.36
CA GLU A 233 45.13 -8.22 -22.38
C GLU A 233 43.80 -8.92 -22.72
N LEU A 234 42.69 -8.39 -22.24
CA LEU A 234 41.35 -8.71 -22.71
C LEU A 234 41.00 -7.83 -23.91
N THR A 235 41.51 -8.23 -25.07
CA THR A 235 40.88 -7.91 -26.35
C THR A 235 39.64 -8.78 -26.48
N GLY A 236 38.51 -8.28 -26.06
CA GLY A 236 37.21 -8.89 -26.21
C GLY A 236 36.15 -7.80 -26.12
N ASN A 237 35.61 -7.45 -27.27
CA ASN A 237 34.56 -6.46 -27.46
C ASN A 237 33.22 -7.10 -27.02
N ASP A 238 33.12 -7.53 -25.76
CA ASP A 238 31.89 -8.00 -25.15
C ASP A 238 31.11 -6.81 -24.60
N ARG A 239 30.40 -6.14 -25.52
CA ARG A 239 29.21 -5.39 -25.14
C ARG A 239 28.30 -6.38 -24.41
N PRO A 240 27.81 -6.08 -23.20
CA PRO A 240 26.80 -6.91 -22.59
C PRO A 240 25.65 -7.06 -23.57
N ALA A 241 25.30 -8.30 -23.87
CA ALA A 241 24.21 -8.63 -24.77
C ALA A 241 22.99 -7.83 -24.33
N SER A 242 22.57 -6.91 -25.19
CA SER A 242 21.33 -6.18 -25.00
C SER A 242 20.24 -7.23 -24.87
N SER A 243 19.66 -7.33 -23.66
CA SER A 243 18.43 -8.08 -23.43
C SER A 243 17.48 -7.78 -24.60
N PRO A 244 16.80 -8.78 -25.19
CA PRO A 244 15.93 -8.57 -26.32
C PRO A 244 14.96 -7.43 -25.94
N ALA A 245 14.98 -6.36 -26.71
CA ALA A 245 14.10 -5.22 -26.51
C ALA A 245 12.67 -5.76 -26.47
N VAL A 246 12.03 -5.68 -25.31
CA VAL A 246 10.60 -5.98 -25.16
C VAL A 246 9.89 -5.03 -26.10
N ASP A 247 9.28 -5.58 -27.14
CA ASP A 247 8.60 -4.84 -28.20
C ASP A 247 7.52 -3.98 -27.54
N SER A 248 7.81 -2.70 -27.33
CA SER A 248 7.09 -1.83 -26.40
C SER A 248 5.95 -1.07 -27.11
N SER A 249 5.00 -1.83 -27.63
CA SER A 249 3.69 -1.27 -27.98
C SER A 249 2.86 -1.05 -26.73
N TYR A 250 3.23 -0.03 -25.93
CA TYR A 250 2.42 0.39 -24.79
C TYR A 250 1.24 1.25 -25.24
N HIS A 251 0.04 0.95 -24.70
CA HIS A 251 -1.10 1.85 -24.87
C HIS A 251 -0.83 3.19 -24.17
N LYS A 252 -0.94 4.28 -24.95
CA LYS A 252 -0.64 5.63 -24.47
C LYS A 252 -1.93 6.45 -24.42
N VAL A 253 -2.26 6.96 -23.26
CA VAL A 253 -3.29 8.01 -23.13
C VAL A 253 -2.63 9.34 -23.54
N PRO A 254 -3.23 10.13 -24.47
CA PRO A 254 -2.74 11.47 -24.76
C PRO A 254 -2.79 12.34 -23.51
N VAL A 255 -1.75 13.16 -23.30
CA VAL A 255 -1.63 14.04 -22.11
C VAL A 255 -2.86 14.92 -21.92
N LYS A 256 -3.45 15.43 -23.02
CA LYS A 256 -4.68 16.23 -22.98
C LYS A 256 -5.86 15.47 -22.34
N LEU A 257 -6.03 14.18 -22.69
CA LEU A 257 -7.08 13.34 -22.11
C LEU A 257 -6.79 13.04 -20.63
N GLY A 258 -5.53 12.77 -20.28
CA GLY A 258 -5.15 12.57 -18.89
C GLY A 258 -5.42 13.81 -18.02
N LEU A 259 -5.08 14.99 -18.53
CA LEU A 259 -5.38 16.25 -17.85
C LEU A 259 -6.89 16.46 -17.68
N LEU A 260 -7.68 16.18 -18.73
CA LEU A 260 -9.15 16.25 -18.68
C LEU A 260 -9.72 15.31 -17.60
N ILE A 261 -9.20 14.09 -17.50
CA ILE A 261 -9.62 13.12 -16.48
C ILE A 261 -9.31 13.66 -15.08
N ILE A 262 -8.13 14.22 -14.86
CA ILE A 262 -7.73 14.78 -13.56
C ILE A 262 -8.60 15.99 -13.20
N VAL A 263 -8.79 16.92 -14.13
CA VAL A 263 -9.65 18.10 -13.90
C VAL A 263 -11.09 17.68 -13.62
N GLY A 264 -11.62 16.73 -14.41
CA GLY A 264 -12.96 16.16 -14.19
C GLY A 264 -13.09 15.50 -12.80
N PHE A 265 -12.06 14.74 -12.39
CA PHE A 265 -12.02 14.15 -11.06
C PHE A 265 -12.08 15.21 -9.96
N PHE A 266 -11.25 16.25 -10.03
CA PHE A 266 -11.24 17.30 -9.02
C PHE A 266 -12.54 18.13 -9.03
N ALA A 267 -13.17 18.32 -10.19
CA ALA A 267 -14.49 18.95 -10.28
C ALA A 267 -15.55 18.10 -9.55
N ILE A 268 -15.60 16.79 -9.78
CA ILE A 268 -16.49 15.85 -9.06
C ILE A 268 -16.18 15.87 -7.56
N PHE A 269 -14.90 15.77 -7.18
CA PHE A 269 -14.46 15.78 -5.80
C PHE A 269 -14.93 17.07 -5.07
N THR A 270 -14.70 18.22 -5.69
CA THR A 270 -15.13 19.52 -5.13
C THR A 270 -16.65 19.58 -5.01
N THR A 271 -17.38 19.12 -6.02
CA THR A 271 -18.85 19.06 -5.99
C THR A 271 -19.35 18.20 -4.84
N LEU A 272 -18.77 17.02 -4.63
CA LEU A 272 -19.15 16.13 -3.53
C LEU A 272 -18.79 16.72 -2.16
N MET A 273 -17.67 17.42 -2.05
CA MET A 273 -17.29 18.16 -0.82
C MET A 273 -18.27 19.28 -0.50
N VAL A 274 -18.69 20.06 -1.50
CA VAL A 274 -19.69 21.14 -1.34
C VAL A 274 -21.05 20.53 -0.97
N LEU A 275 -21.49 19.49 -1.66
CA LEU A 275 -22.74 18.78 -1.34
C LEU A 275 -22.74 18.26 0.11
N ARG A 276 -21.63 17.66 0.55
CA ARG A 276 -21.48 17.20 1.94
C ARG A 276 -21.60 18.35 2.95
N GLY A 277 -21.07 19.53 2.63
CA GLY A 277 -21.12 20.71 3.50
C GLY A 277 -22.46 21.46 3.49
N THR A 278 -23.19 21.39 2.38
CA THR A 278 -24.42 22.18 2.19
C THR A 278 -25.70 21.39 2.47
N LEU A 279 -25.73 20.11 2.20
CA LEU A 279 -26.89 19.25 2.44
C LEU A 279 -26.98 18.90 3.94
N ARG A 280 -28.02 19.41 4.60
CA ARG A 280 -28.26 19.14 6.04
C ARG A 280 -28.76 17.73 6.34
N SER A 281 -29.43 17.07 5.36
CA SER A 281 -29.98 15.72 5.49
C SER A 281 -30.06 15.07 4.11
N PRO A 282 -28.92 14.66 3.51
CA PRO A 282 -28.94 13.95 2.24
C PRO A 282 -29.60 12.57 2.39
N PRO A 283 -30.21 12.02 1.34
CA PRO A 283 -30.63 10.62 1.34
C PRO A 283 -29.46 9.70 1.69
N LEU A 284 -29.69 8.71 2.55
CA LEU A 284 -28.61 7.86 3.07
C LEU A 284 -27.75 7.19 1.96
N PRO A 285 -28.30 6.73 0.82
CA PRO A 285 -27.49 6.21 -0.29
C PRO A 285 -26.52 7.26 -0.87
N LEU A 286 -26.93 8.52 -0.98
CA LEU A 286 -26.09 9.61 -1.45
C LEU A 286 -25.00 9.94 -0.42
N GLU A 287 -25.37 10.02 0.84
CA GLU A 287 -24.44 10.24 1.97
C GLU A 287 -23.40 9.12 2.04
N LEU A 288 -23.83 7.87 1.89
CA LEU A 288 -22.96 6.71 1.83
C LEU A 288 -21.95 6.84 0.68
N PHE A 289 -22.41 7.13 -0.54
CA PHE A 289 -21.52 7.28 -1.68
C PHE A 289 -20.50 8.40 -1.48
N ILE A 290 -20.95 9.58 -1.02
CA ILE A 290 -20.08 10.72 -0.75
C ILE A 290 -19.00 10.35 0.28
N ASN A 291 -19.39 9.71 1.37
CA ASN A 291 -18.44 9.36 2.42
C ASN A 291 -17.47 8.26 1.99
N MET A 292 -17.92 7.24 1.24
CA MET A 292 -17.04 6.22 0.68
C MET A 292 -16.06 6.80 -0.35
N PHE A 293 -16.52 7.73 -1.19
CA PHE A 293 -15.70 8.43 -2.16
C PHE A 293 -14.63 9.31 -1.49
N LEU A 294 -14.97 9.96 -0.37
CA LEU A 294 -14.07 10.81 0.41
C LEU A 294 -13.30 10.04 1.50
N ALA A 295 -13.40 8.70 1.51
CA ALA A 295 -12.84 7.83 2.52
C ALA A 295 -13.26 8.18 3.97
N GLY A 296 -14.48 8.71 4.13
CA GLY A 296 -15.10 8.99 5.43
C GLY A 296 -16.01 7.84 5.84
N THR A 297 -15.94 7.43 7.11
CA THR A 297 -16.87 6.47 7.70
C THR A 297 -17.61 7.14 8.85
N PRO A 298 -18.81 7.71 8.63
CA PRO A 298 -19.70 8.05 9.72
C PRO A 298 -20.17 6.76 10.40
N GLY A 299 -20.46 6.80 11.70
CA GLY A 299 -20.77 5.65 12.54
C GLY A 299 -22.07 4.89 12.19
N TRP A 300 -22.29 4.55 10.94
CA TRP A 300 -23.46 3.78 10.47
C TRP A 300 -23.42 2.29 10.83
N VAL A 301 -22.23 1.77 11.12
CA VAL A 301 -22.00 0.36 11.44
C VAL A 301 -21.58 0.26 12.90
N SER A 302 -22.12 -0.73 13.61
CA SER A 302 -21.74 -0.97 14.99
C SER A 302 -20.23 -1.25 15.10
N PRO A 303 -19.57 -0.81 16.19
CA PRO A 303 -18.14 -1.12 16.40
C PRO A 303 -17.85 -2.62 16.33
N ARG A 304 -18.74 -3.46 16.84
CA ARG A 304 -18.67 -4.92 16.76
C ARG A 304 -18.60 -5.40 15.31
N ASP A 305 -19.59 -5.00 14.49
CA ASP A 305 -19.67 -5.47 13.10
C ASP A 305 -18.51 -4.93 12.28
N PHE A 306 -18.04 -3.71 12.57
CA PHE A 306 -16.83 -3.15 11.98
C PHE A 306 -15.62 -4.04 12.26
N LEU A 307 -15.39 -4.44 13.53
CA LEU A 307 -14.25 -5.27 13.91
C LEU A 307 -14.32 -6.70 13.34
N ILE A 308 -15.52 -7.27 13.25
CA ILE A 308 -15.71 -8.57 12.61
C ILE A 308 -15.32 -8.51 11.13
N GLY A 309 -15.85 -7.54 10.41
CA GLY A 309 -15.53 -7.37 8.99
C GLY A 309 -14.05 -7.06 8.76
N LEU A 310 -13.44 -6.24 9.63
CA LEU A 310 -12.02 -5.90 9.56
C LEU A 310 -11.12 -7.13 9.78
N ALA A 311 -11.45 -7.98 10.75
CA ALA A 311 -10.71 -9.21 11.00
C ALA A 311 -10.78 -10.17 9.81
N ILE A 312 -11.97 -10.33 9.25
CA ILE A 312 -12.22 -11.29 8.17
C ILE A 312 -11.63 -10.82 6.84
N ILE A 313 -11.72 -9.51 6.50
CA ILE A 313 -11.17 -9.00 5.23
C ILE A 313 -9.67 -9.24 5.09
N GLN A 314 -8.93 -9.27 6.19
CA GLN A 314 -7.49 -9.53 6.16
C GLN A 314 -7.16 -10.97 5.76
N ALA A 315 -8.07 -11.91 6.02
CA ALA A 315 -7.96 -13.30 5.60
C ALA A 315 -8.49 -13.55 4.18
N PHE A 316 -9.14 -12.56 3.56
CA PHE A 316 -9.66 -12.68 2.20
C PHE A 316 -8.59 -12.37 1.15
N PRO A 317 -8.67 -13.03 -0.02
CA PRO A 317 -7.81 -12.67 -1.16
C PRO A 317 -8.29 -11.38 -1.83
N GLY A 318 -7.38 -10.74 -2.58
CA GLY A 318 -7.65 -9.51 -3.31
C GLY A 318 -7.54 -8.25 -2.46
N PRO A 319 -8.08 -7.11 -2.92
CA PRO A 319 -7.87 -5.85 -2.25
C PRO A 319 -8.67 -5.73 -0.93
N ASN A 320 -7.99 -5.40 0.16
CA ASN A 320 -8.62 -5.16 1.47
C ASN A 320 -9.66 -4.03 1.44
N PHE A 321 -9.64 -3.19 0.41
CA PHE A 321 -10.63 -2.15 0.18
C PHE A 321 -12.04 -2.69 -0.14
N ASN A 322 -12.18 -3.98 -0.44
CA ASN A 322 -13.48 -4.67 -0.49
C ASN A 322 -14.24 -4.61 0.84
N PHE A 323 -13.57 -4.23 1.92
CA PHE A 323 -14.21 -3.89 3.19
C PHE A 323 -15.31 -2.82 3.03
N ALA A 324 -15.15 -1.88 2.10
CA ALA A 324 -16.16 -0.87 1.79
C ALA A 324 -17.48 -1.47 1.27
N VAL A 325 -17.43 -2.62 0.61
CA VAL A 325 -18.63 -3.37 0.16
C VAL A 325 -19.45 -3.84 1.36
N TYR A 326 -18.77 -4.41 2.34
CA TYR A 326 -19.37 -4.86 3.59
C TYR A 326 -19.97 -3.69 4.39
N LEU A 327 -19.19 -2.63 4.59
CA LEU A 327 -19.65 -1.45 5.30
C LEU A 327 -20.84 -0.77 4.59
N GLY A 328 -20.80 -0.69 3.25
CA GLY A 328 -21.86 -0.12 2.46
C GLY A 328 -23.17 -0.92 2.55
N ALA A 329 -23.09 -2.25 2.53
CA ALA A 329 -24.24 -3.12 2.71
C ALA A 329 -24.86 -2.93 4.10
N LEU A 330 -24.06 -2.93 5.16
CA LEU A 330 -24.53 -2.75 6.53
C LEU A 330 -25.11 -1.35 6.78
N ALA A 331 -24.55 -0.31 6.18
CA ALA A 331 -25.01 1.05 6.33
C ALA A 331 -26.46 1.25 5.82
N LEU A 332 -26.87 0.55 4.76
CA LEU A 332 -28.22 0.65 4.22
C LEU A 332 -29.21 -0.35 4.86
N ARG A 333 -28.74 -1.25 5.71
CA ARG A 333 -29.58 -2.26 6.39
C ARG A 333 -30.80 -1.66 7.11
N PRO A 334 -30.71 -0.53 7.86
CA PRO A 334 -31.86 0.02 8.56
C PRO A 334 -32.87 0.74 7.63
N THR A 335 -32.65 0.73 6.31
CA THR A 335 -33.50 1.40 5.33
C THR A 335 -34.32 0.40 4.50
N ASN A 336 -35.31 0.90 3.74
CA ASN A 336 -36.04 0.10 2.75
C ASN A 336 -35.22 -0.15 1.47
N THR A 337 -33.97 0.37 1.38
CA THR A 337 -33.10 0.20 0.20
C THR A 337 -32.40 -1.17 0.29
N PRO A 338 -32.41 -1.97 -0.79
CA PRO A 338 -31.71 -3.25 -0.79
C PRO A 338 -30.22 -3.10 -0.43
N THR A 339 -29.70 -3.96 0.44
CA THR A 339 -28.30 -3.91 0.91
C THR A 339 -27.27 -4.04 -0.21
N ILE A 340 -27.64 -4.70 -1.32
CA ILE A 340 -26.80 -4.78 -2.53
C ILE A 340 -26.51 -3.39 -3.13
N VAL A 341 -27.43 -2.45 -3.01
CA VAL A 341 -27.20 -1.06 -3.47
C VAL A 341 -26.10 -0.41 -2.62
N GLY A 342 -26.14 -0.62 -1.31
CA GLY A 342 -25.08 -0.15 -0.41
C GLY A 342 -23.72 -0.78 -0.72
N ALA A 343 -23.71 -2.08 -0.98
CA ALA A 343 -22.51 -2.81 -1.40
C ALA A 343 -21.91 -2.23 -2.68
N LEU A 344 -22.74 -1.97 -3.71
CA LEU A 344 -22.30 -1.38 -4.98
C LEU A 344 -21.81 0.07 -4.81
N LEU A 345 -22.51 0.88 -4.02
CA LEU A 345 -22.09 2.25 -3.73
C LEU A 345 -20.75 2.28 -2.95
N GLY A 346 -20.56 1.37 -2.00
CA GLY A 346 -19.30 1.19 -1.28
C GLY A 346 -18.17 0.79 -2.23
N PHE A 347 -18.42 -0.20 -3.11
CA PHE A 347 -17.44 -0.63 -4.10
C PHE A 347 -17.05 0.49 -5.06
N LEU A 348 -18.02 1.15 -5.67
CA LEU A 348 -17.76 2.25 -6.60
C LEU A 348 -17.10 3.44 -5.89
N GLY A 349 -17.59 3.83 -4.72
CA GLY A 349 -17.07 4.95 -3.96
C GLY A 349 -15.59 4.80 -3.62
N ILE A 350 -15.15 3.62 -3.19
CA ILE A 350 -13.78 3.41 -2.73
C ILE A 350 -12.78 3.19 -3.88
N PHE A 351 -13.20 2.53 -4.97
CA PHE A 351 -12.28 2.20 -6.06
C PHE A 351 -12.22 3.28 -7.15
N PHE A 352 -13.33 3.94 -7.45
CA PHE A 352 -13.42 4.91 -8.53
C PHE A 352 -12.39 6.07 -8.41
N PRO A 353 -12.21 6.72 -7.26
CA PRO A 353 -11.25 7.81 -7.11
C PRO A 353 -9.83 7.39 -7.47
N GLY A 354 -9.39 6.26 -6.91
CA GLY A 354 -8.04 5.75 -7.11
C GLY A 354 -7.75 5.36 -8.55
N LEU A 355 -8.68 4.67 -9.21
CA LEU A 355 -8.54 4.22 -10.60
C LEU A 355 -8.55 5.40 -11.58
N THR A 356 -9.45 6.37 -11.37
CA THR A 356 -9.55 7.57 -12.21
C THR A 356 -8.27 8.39 -12.13
N LEU A 357 -7.75 8.62 -10.92
CA LEU A 357 -6.48 9.32 -10.75
C LEU A 357 -5.30 8.54 -11.35
N ALA A 358 -5.23 7.21 -11.14
CA ALA A 358 -4.17 6.40 -11.73
C ALA A 358 -4.15 6.51 -13.26
N LEU A 359 -5.32 6.44 -13.90
CA LEU A 359 -5.46 6.58 -15.35
C LEU A 359 -5.01 7.98 -15.84
N GLY A 360 -5.45 9.03 -15.16
CA GLY A 360 -5.08 10.40 -15.50
C GLY A 360 -3.60 10.68 -15.30
N PHE A 361 -3.05 10.32 -14.14
CA PHE A 361 -1.63 10.53 -13.83
C PHE A 361 -0.69 9.70 -14.68
N GLN A 362 -1.06 8.50 -15.08
CA GLN A 362 -0.24 7.66 -15.95
C GLN A 362 0.09 8.35 -17.28
N SER A 363 -0.84 9.15 -17.82
CA SER A 363 -0.63 9.94 -19.05
C SER A 363 0.38 11.06 -18.87
N ILE A 364 0.34 11.71 -17.71
CA ILE A 364 1.15 12.90 -17.41
C ILE A 364 2.50 12.50 -16.80
N TRP A 365 2.56 11.33 -16.15
CA TRP A 365 3.74 10.87 -15.41
C TRP A 365 5.04 10.97 -16.21
N ARG A 366 4.99 10.56 -17.46
CA ARG A 366 6.17 10.61 -18.35
C ARG A 366 6.75 12.02 -18.51
N VAL A 367 5.88 13.04 -18.43
CA VAL A 367 6.28 14.45 -18.54
C VAL A 367 6.79 14.99 -17.21
N ILE A 368 6.14 14.61 -16.11
CA ILE A 368 6.42 15.19 -14.79
C ILE A 368 7.51 14.44 -14.00
N ARG A 369 7.79 13.16 -14.32
CA ARG A 369 8.76 12.34 -13.59
C ARG A 369 10.19 12.87 -13.62
N SER A 370 10.56 13.62 -14.67
CA SER A 370 11.86 14.28 -14.78
C SER A 370 11.95 15.58 -13.98
N ASN A 371 10.82 16.09 -13.49
CA ASN A 371 10.79 17.33 -12.73
C ASN A 371 11.20 17.07 -11.27
N ARG A 372 12.33 17.65 -10.87
CA ARG A 372 12.88 17.51 -9.50
C ARG A 372 11.90 17.95 -8.41
N PHE A 373 11.08 18.97 -8.70
CA PHE A 373 10.05 19.44 -7.77
C PHE A 373 9.04 18.33 -7.48
N VAL A 374 8.52 17.67 -8.53
CA VAL A 374 7.53 16.60 -8.41
C VAL A 374 8.10 15.39 -7.67
N THR A 375 9.31 14.96 -8.00
CA THR A 375 9.96 13.82 -7.34
C THR A 375 10.22 14.11 -5.86
N SER A 376 10.65 15.32 -5.50
CA SER A 376 10.79 15.74 -4.11
C SER A 376 9.47 15.75 -3.37
N LEU A 377 8.42 16.33 -3.98
CA LEU A 377 7.07 16.38 -3.41
C LEU A 377 6.54 14.97 -3.09
N LEU A 378 6.62 14.06 -4.07
CA LEU A 378 6.15 12.69 -3.93
C LEU A 378 6.93 11.91 -2.86
N ARG A 379 8.23 12.16 -2.72
CA ARG A 379 9.07 11.56 -1.69
C ARG A 379 8.57 11.91 -0.30
N GLY A 380 8.25 13.18 -0.04
CA GLY A 380 7.72 13.65 1.25
C GLY A 380 6.31 13.14 1.53
N ILE A 381 5.44 13.19 0.52
CA ILE A 381 4.08 12.63 0.58
C ILE A 381 4.15 11.16 0.99
N ASN A 382 4.97 10.37 0.31
CA ASN A 382 5.11 8.94 0.58
C ASN A 382 5.67 8.67 1.99
N ALA A 383 6.71 9.37 2.40
CA ALA A 383 7.29 9.22 3.73
C ALA A 383 6.27 9.52 4.84
N THR A 384 5.54 10.62 4.73
CA THR A 384 4.51 11.01 5.72
C THR A 384 3.33 10.03 5.71
N ALA A 385 2.88 9.59 4.53
CA ALA A 385 1.81 8.59 4.42
C ALA A 385 2.21 7.25 5.07
N VAL A 386 3.45 6.82 4.92
CA VAL A 386 3.98 5.63 5.61
C VAL A 386 3.99 5.83 7.14
N GLY A 387 4.31 7.03 7.61
CA GLY A 387 4.16 7.38 9.04
C GLY A 387 2.74 7.16 9.55
N LEU A 388 1.73 7.57 8.78
CA LEU A 388 0.32 7.36 9.14
C LEU A 388 -0.11 5.88 9.17
N VAL A 389 0.61 4.98 8.50
CA VAL A 389 0.35 3.52 8.63
C VAL A 389 0.68 3.05 10.05
N PHE A 390 1.74 3.57 10.68
CA PHE A 390 2.03 3.29 12.09
C PHE A 390 0.94 3.81 13.03
N THR A 391 0.36 4.98 12.72
CA THR A 391 -0.83 5.48 13.43
C THR A 391 -1.99 4.47 13.34
N ALA A 392 -2.23 3.90 12.17
CA ALA A 392 -3.28 2.90 11.98
C ALA A 392 -3.00 1.62 12.77
N VAL A 393 -1.74 1.16 12.85
CA VAL A 393 -1.34 0.02 13.70
C VAL A 393 -1.73 0.26 15.16
N HIS A 394 -1.38 1.43 15.70
CA HIS A 394 -1.71 1.78 17.09
C HIS A 394 -3.22 1.83 17.33
N ARG A 395 -3.97 2.47 16.43
CA ARG A 395 -5.44 2.56 16.58
C ARG A 395 -6.13 1.21 16.54
N LEU A 396 -5.66 0.30 15.67
CA LEU A 396 -6.17 -1.07 15.63
C LEU A 396 -5.77 -1.87 16.87
N TRP A 397 -4.59 -1.59 17.42
CA TRP A 397 -4.16 -2.15 18.69
C TRP A 397 -5.08 -1.76 19.84
N GLU A 398 -5.53 -0.51 19.91
CA GLU A 398 -6.40 0.01 20.97
C GLU A 398 -7.80 -0.60 20.98
N ILE A 399 -8.27 -1.17 19.87
CA ILE A 399 -9.63 -1.72 19.73
C ILE A 399 -9.64 -3.22 19.39
N GLY A 400 -8.47 -3.85 19.26
CA GLY A 400 -8.36 -5.19 18.67
C GLY A 400 -8.89 -6.32 19.55
N TYR A 401 -8.95 -6.17 20.87
CA TYR A 401 -9.47 -7.17 21.78
C TYR A 401 -10.98 -6.97 21.98
N VAL A 402 -11.78 -7.94 21.53
CA VAL A 402 -13.25 -7.86 21.56
C VAL A 402 -13.78 -8.72 22.71
N LYS A 403 -14.65 -8.14 23.54
CA LYS A 403 -15.28 -8.80 24.68
C LYS A 403 -16.80 -8.64 24.64
N PRO A 404 -17.57 -9.53 25.31
CA PRO A 404 -19.03 -9.41 25.41
C PRO A 404 -19.49 -8.10 26.06
N ASP A 405 -18.76 -7.66 27.10
CA ASP A 405 -19.00 -6.46 27.90
C ASP A 405 -18.39 -5.18 27.30
N ALA A 406 -17.54 -5.31 26.27
CA ALA A 406 -16.87 -4.20 25.62
C ALA A 406 -16.90 -4.37 24.08
N MET A 407 -18.10 -4.20 23.49
CA MET A 407 -18.32 -4.34 22.04
C MET A 407 -17.56 -3.33 21.20
N GLN A 408 -17.10 -2.23 21.78
CA GLN A 408 -16.24 -1.25 21.11
C GLN A 408 -14.78 -1.72 20.97
N GLY A 409 -14.46 -2.87 21.55
CA GLY A 409 -13.10 -3.38 21.66
C GLY A 409 -12.31 -2.66 22.75
N VAL A 410 -11.31 -3.34 23.27
CA VAL A 410 -10.31 -2.81 24.21
C VAL A 410 -8.90 -3.07 23.67
N SER A 411 -7.93 -2.45 24.31
CA SER A 411 -6.53 -2.61 23.91
C SER A 411 -6.10 -4.08 23.94
N LEU A 412 -5.41 -4.53 22.89
CA LEU A 412 -4.75 -5.84 22.88
C LEU A 412 -3.73 -6.00 24.02
N GLY A 413 -3.19 -4.88 24.52
CA GLY A 413 -2.30 -4.87 25.66
C GLY A 413 -2.97 -5.21 27.02
N SER A 414 -4.32 -5.27 27.06
CA SER A 414 -5.06 -5.64 28.27
C SER A 414 -4.85 -7.11 28.69
N ASP A 415 -4.46 -7.96 27.74
CA ASP A 415 -4.10 -9.34 27.97
C ASP A 415 -2.80 -9.67 27.20
N PRO A 416 -1.73 -10.09 27.89
CA PRO A 416 -0.44 -10.38 27.27
C PRO A 416 -0.49 -11.41 26.14
N TRP A 417 -1.48 -12.29 26.14
CA TRP A 417 -1.65 -13.30 25.10
C TRP A 417 -1.81 -12.69 23.69
N TRP A 418 -2.56 -11.61 23.58
CA TRP A 418 -2.78 -10.97 22.28
C TRP A 418 -1.51 -10.31 21.74
N VAL A 419 -0.63 -9.87 22.63
CA VAL A 419 0.71 -9.39 22.24
C VAL A 419 1.54 -10.53 21.65
N VAL A 420 1.49 -11.71 22.29
CA VAL A 420 2.18 -12.91 21.80
C VAL A 420 1.63 -13.31 20.42
N VAL A 421 0.30 -13.31 20.24
CA VAL A 421 -0.32 -13.61 18.92
C VAL A 421 0.17 -12.64 17.86
N ALA A 422 0.09 -11.33 18.10
CA ALA A 422 0.54 -10.30 17.14
C ALA A 422 2.03 -10.44 16.79
N ALA A 423 2.89 -10.64 17.79
CA ALA A 423 4.32 -10.82 17.60
C ALA A 423 4.66 -12.12 16.87
N SER A 424 3.99 -13.23 17.22
CA SER A 424 4.20 -14.53 16.56
C SER A 424 3.85 -14.47 15.07
N VAL A 425 2.75 -13.80 14.71
CA VAL A 425 2.36 -13.64 13.32
C VAL A 425 3.31 -12.71 12.59
N TYR A 426 3.71 -11.59 13.21
CA TYR A 426 4.71 -10.68 12.65
C TYR A 426 6.01 -11.43 12.30
N VAL A 427 6.59 -12.14 13.29
CA VAL A 427 7.86 -12.88 13.11
C VAL A 427 7.66 -14.07 12.16
N GLY A 428 6.55 -14.79 12.27
CA GLY A 428 6.22 -15.92 11.40
C GLY A 428 6.21 -15.54 9.92
N VAL A 429 5.60 -14.40 9.60
CA VAL A 429 5.54 -13.90 8.22
C VAL A 429 6.88 -13.31 7.77
N ASP A 430 7.53 -12.48 8.61
CA ASP A 430 8.78 -11.79 8.25
C ASP A 430 9.99 -12.74 8.18
N SER A 431 10.17 -13.59 9.20
CA SER A 431 11.41 -14.37 9.36
C SER A 431 11.28 -15.82 8.88
N PHE A 432 10.10 -16.42 8.97
CA PHE A 432 9.88 -17.80 8.57
C PHE A 432 9.15 -17.95 7.24
N GLY A 433 8.77 -16.85 6.59
CA GLY A 433 8.10 -16.87 5.28
C GLY A 433 6.70 -17.50 5.31
N VAL A 434 6.04 -17.52 6.48
CA VAL A 434 4.67 -18.04 6.61
C VAL A 434 3.75 -17.19 5.75
N PRO A 435 2.93 -17.79 4.87
CA PRO A 435 1.94 -17.04 4.11
C PRO A 435 1.02 -16.25 5.03
N THR A 436 0.77 -14.98 4.72
CA THR A 436 -0.03 -14.05 5.55
C THR A 436 -1.40 -14.60 5.92
N ALA A 437 -2.07 -15.27 4.97
CA ALA A 437 -3.36 -15.93 5.24
C ALA A 437 -3.25 -17.00 6.33
N LEU A 438 -2.19 -17.82 6.31
CA LEU A 438 -1.95 -18.83 7.35
C LEU A 438 -1.60 -18.18 8.69
N GLY A 439 -0.87 -17.05 8.67
CA GLY A 439 -0.61 -16.25 9.88
C GLY A 439 -1.90 -15.79 10.55
N ILE A 440 -2.86 -15.28 9.76
CA ILE A 440 -4.15 -14.80 10.26
C ILE A 440 -4.98 -15.97 10.83
N VAL A 441 -5.11 -17.05 10.08
CA VAL A 441 -5.85 -18.25 10.51
C VAL A 441 -5.20 -18.84 11.77
N GLY A 442 -3.86 -18.90 11.80
CA GLY A 442 -3.10 -19.35 12.97
C GLY A 442 -3.36 -18.50 14.20
N GLY A 443 -3.42 -17.18 14.06
CA GLY A 443 -3.77 -16.30 15.18
C GLY A 443 -5.21 -16.47 15.65
N GLY A 444 -6.16 -16.72 14.74
CA GLY A 444 -7.52 -17.13 15.12
C GLY A 444 -7.53 -18.44 15.93
N ALA A 445 -6.75 -19.45 15.50
CA ALA A 445 -6.60 -20.71 16.24
C ALA A 445 -5.95 -20.48 17.61
N MET A 446 -4.95 -19.60 17.74
CA MET A 446 -4.37 -19.20 19.03
C MET A 446 -5.41 -18.51 19.92
N GLY A 447 -6.33 -17.72 19.35
CA GLY A 447 -7.47 -17.15 20.08
C GLY A 447 -8.39 -18.22 20.65
N LEU A 448 -8.74 -19.26 19.87
CA LEU A 448 -9.52 -20.39 20.36
C LEU A 448 -8.79 -21.20 21.42
N ALA A 449 -7.46 -21.38 21.29
CA ALA A 449 -6.64 -22.04 22.30
C ALA A 449 -6.66 -21.27 23.63
N TRP A 450 -6.54 -19.93 23.58
CA TRP A 450 -6.69 -19.07 24.76
C TRP A 450 -8.03 -19.28 25.46
N TYR A 451 -9.11 -19.31 24.67
CA TYR A 451 -10.44 -19.58 25.22
C TYR A 451 -10.54 -20.95 25.89
N GLY A 452 -9.92 -21.97 25.31
CA GLY A 452 -9.90 -23.31 25.89
C GLY A 452 -9.21 -23.42 27.27
N VAL A 453 -8.20 -22.57 27.49
CA VAL A 453 -7.34 -22.58 28.68
C VAL A 453 -7.79 -21.55 29.73
N VAL A 454 -8.07 -20.34 29.31
CA VAL A 454 -8.31 -19.19 30.20
C VAL A 454 -9.77 -18.74 30.18
N GLY A 455 -10.40 -18.72 29.03
CA GLY A 455 -11.73 -18.14 28.83
C GLY A 455 -12.89 -18.98 29.32
N ARG A 456 -12.62 -20.20 29.87
CA ARG A 456 -13.63 -21.05 30.54
C ARG A 456 -13.74 -20.80 32.02
N GLN A 457 -12.81 -20.02 32.62
CA GLN A 457 -12.85 -19.59 34.01
C GLN A 457 -13.74 -18.36 34.17
#